data_2450d850b0370266d630ef9898e9e170
#
_entry.id   2450d850b0370266d630ef9898e9e170
#
_cell.length_a   1.000
_cell.length_b   1.000
_cell.length_c   1.000
_cell.angle_alpha   90.00
_cell.angle_beta   90.00
_cell.angle_gamma   90.00
#
_symmetry.space_group_name_H-M   'P 1'
#
loop_
_entity.id
_entity.type
_entity.pdbx_description
1 polymer ?
#
loop_
_entity_poly.entity_id
_entity_poly.type
_entity_poly.pdbx_seq_one_letter_code
_entity_poly.pdbx_strand_id
1 'polypeptide(L)'
;MGNKKFINRKKKERNFRGLIANLAIRDLLHEWILSLCLIMAVTAVLSPLLILFGLKFGVIGTLRDRLISDPRNREIRPMISKSFDQDWFDRIIKRPDVSFVIPKTRQISASVDVKNISKDNLDSLVLKQIDIIPTARGDNLLIENGVPVPEPGECVLTYISAKKLNAKKGSLLTIYVNRRKNNKYQSANLEMSVAGVLPQRANGLAAIYVTLDILEAVEQYKDGMAVTEYGWQGSFPKAYIQFDGLIIIPETKLTPTKKILLTNNTGFTEIKELTKSEFYKFSGYKLESFQTIYLLTNRCKQIKQENIDTINYQLREEKMMIIPWVDKLRVYLTCESNIPIMNLILHSLPILYPEESAISIMPQLNQINLKNETMNERIITVPKEFECKDDNVNLNLEQQNNTISFPVKLLKNTDIKQEAFLPANLAGILNLSKQRHLTYDSQIEEFIIARHGYAGFRLYAATIDDVGLLKSFFEKNNIPVNTEAERIQDVTELNKYLTIIFWLIAAVGIVGGMAFLLSSLYAAVERKKKELGVLRLLGISGSLLFRFPIYQSIFITSGGFCISFGFFWLVEIIINELFKKSLLSKESLCFLSFDHFVITYLSIVFIAILAGAMAAWRTTCIEPAEAIRDE
;
A
#
# COMPACT_ATOMS: atom_id res chain seq x y z
N MET A 1 -75.49 11.40 22.64
CA MET A 1 -75.11 12.59 23.50
C MET A 1 -73.68 12.59 24.00
N GLY A 2 -72.90 11.48 24.01
CA GLY A 2 -71.53 11.40 24.52
C GLY A 2 -70.47 12.14 23.69
N ASN A 3 -70.56 12.14 22.38
CA ASN A 3 -69.53 12.66 21.46
C ASN A 3 -69.41 14.21 21.47
N LYS A 4 -70.51 14.95 21.63
CA LYS A 4 -70.50 16.42 21.72
C LYS A 4 -69.90 16.93 23.02
N LYS A 5 -70.09 16.23 24.15
CA LYS A 5 -69.45 16.57 25.43
C LYS A 5 -67.92 16.36 25.37
N PHE A 6 -67.46 15.32 24.67
CA PHE A 6 -66.03 15.00 24.52
C PHE A 6 -65.30 16.03 23.61
N ILE A 7 -65.97 16.45 22.53
CA ILE A 7 -65.42 17.46 21.60
C ILE A 7 -65.36 18.86 22.29
N ASN A 8 -66.40 19.24 23.03
CA ASN A 8 -66.44 20.49 23.75
C ASN A 8 -65.39 20.51 24.90
N ARG A 9 -65.14 19.38 25.57
CA ARG A 9 -64.10 19.28 26.61
C ARG A 9 -62.71 19.42 26.02
N LYS A 10 -62.40 18.78 24.87
CA LYS A 10 -61.14 18.95 24.12
C LYS A 10 -60.93 20.38 23.61
N LYS A 11 -61.99 21.05 23.12
CA LYS A 11 -61.94 22.45 22.65
C LYS A 11 -61.71 23.43 23.82
N LYS A 12 -62.32 23.19 24.97
CA LYS A 12 -62.14 23.99 26.19
C LYS A 12 -60.74 23.77 26.77
N GLU A 13 -60.19 22.55 26.80
CA GLU A 13 -58.82 22.26 27.23
C GLU A 13 -57.77 22.87 26.28
N ARG A 14 -58.04 22.90 24.96
CA ARG A 14 -57.14 23.54 23.98
C ARG A 14 -57.09 25.07 24.16
N ASN A 15 -58.22 25.72 24.46
CA ASN A 15 -58.23 27.14 24.76
C ASN A 15 -57.50 27.49 26.06
N PHE A 16 -57.60 26.64 27.10
CA PHE A 16 -56.88 26.82 28.35
C PHE A 16 -55.36 26.59 28.22
N ARG A 17 -54.93 25.68 27.32
CA ARG A 17 -53.48 25.48 27.03
C ARG A 17 -52.86 26.74 26.41
N GLY A 18 -53.53 27.35 25.45
CA GLY A 18 -53.06 28.60 24.83
C GLY A 18 -53.02 29.75 25.82
N LEU A 19 -53.98 29.79 26.75
CA LEU A 19 -54.03 30.82 27.80
C LEU A 19 -52.86 30.72 28.76
N ILE A 20 -52.46 29.52 29.22
CA ILE A 20 -51.32 29.33 30.12
C ILE A 20 -49.98 29.63 29.42
N ALA A 21 -49.82 29.21 28.14
CA ALA A 21 -48.63 29.59 27.38
C ALA A 21 -48.50 31.11 27.23
N ASN A 22 -49.60 31.80 26.94
CA ASN A 22 -49.63 33.24 26.82
C ASN A 22 -49.36 33.94 28.19
N LEU A 23 -49.86 33.34 29.28
CA LEU A 23 -49.60 33.83 30.64
C LEU A 23 -48.13 33.64 30.99
N ALA A 24 -47.51 32.53 30.65
CA ALA A 24 -46.06 32.31 30.85
C ALA A 24 -45.19 33.30 30.07
N ILE A 25 -45.60 33.64 28.82
CA ILE A 25 -44.86 34.64 28.03
C ILE A 25 -45.03 36.02 28.61
N ARG A 26 -46.25 36.42 28.99
CA ARG A 26 -46.50 37.74 29.60
C ARG A 26 -45.76 37.90 30.92
N ASP A 27 -45.65 36.86 31.67
CA ASP A 27 -44.92 36.81 32.93
C ASP A 27 -43.42 37.02 32.72
N LEU A 28 -42.82 36.33 31.75
CA LEU A 28 -41.44 36.51 31.34
C LEU A 28 -41.17 37.93 30.83
N LEU A 29 -42.12 38.54 30.15
CA LEU A 29 -42.05 39.93 29.69
C LEU A 29 -42.21 40.93 30.83
N HIS A 30 -43.04 40.63 31.81
CA HIS A 30 -43.21 41.50 33.01
C HIS A 30 -41.95 41.53 33.87
N GLU A 31 -41.32 40.37 34.09
CA GLU A 31 -40.03 40.25 34.76
C GLU A 31 -38.85 40.19 33.75
N TRP A 32 -38.82 41.11 32.76
CA TRP A 32 -37.91 41.03 31.63
C TRP A 32 -36.42 41.00 32.03
N ILE A 33 -36.02 41.73 33.11
CA ILE A 33 -34.64 41.74 33.60
C ILE A 33 -34.24 40.34 34.09
N LEU A 34 -35.07 39.69 34.88
CA LEU A 34 -34.81 38.36 35.39
C LEU A 34 -34.80 37.33 34.26
N SER A 35 -35.79 37.44 33.36
CA SER A 35 -35.88 36.57 32.17
C SER A 35 -34.65 36.71 31.28
N LEU A 36 -34.14 37.92 31.07
CA LEU A 36 -32.91 38.18 30.34
C LEU A 36 -31.69 37.55 31.02
N CYS A 37 -31.58 37.69 32.36
CA CYS A 37 -30.50 37.03 33.11
C CYS A 37 -30.54 35.49 32.94
N LEU A 38 -31.71 34.90 32.97
CA LEU A 38 -31.89 33.47 32.76
C LEU A 38 -31.51 33.03 31.33
N ILE A 39 -31.95 33.80 30.33
CA ILE A 39 -31.61 33.56 28.91
C ILE A 39 -30.09 33.68 28.72
N MET A 40 -29.46 34.75 29.29
CA MET A 40 -28.01 34.92 29.18
C MET A 40 -27.22 33.83 29.88
N ALA A 41 -27.70 33.31 31.00
CA ALA A 41 -27.05 32.20 31.69
C ALA A 41 -27.13 30.90 30.89
N VAL A 42 -28.27 30.62 30.25
CA VAL A 42 -28.39 29.50 29.30
C VAL A 42 -27.45 29.71 28.11
N THR A 43 -27.40 30.93 27.57
CA THR A 43 -26.48 31.30 26.48
C THR A 43 -25.02 31.06 26.87
N ALA A 44 -24.61 31.43 28.08
CA ALA A 44 -23.25 31.29 28.58
C ALA A 44 -22.79 29.81 28.63
N VAL A 45 -23.73 28.87 28.85
CA VAL A 45 -23.45 27.43 28.81
C VAL A 45 -23.44 26.89 27.37
N LEU A 46 -24.41 27.32 26.56
CA LEU A 46 -24.60 26.76 25.21
C LEU A 46 -23.62 27.30 24.18
N SER A 47 -23.23 28.57 24.23
CA SER A 47 -22.33 29.17 23.23
C SER A 47 -20.96 28.49 23.15
N PRO A 48 -20.23 28.25 24.26
CA PRO A 48 -18.96 27.53 24.21
C PRO A 48 -19.12 26.10 23.68
N LEU A 49 -20.21 25.42 24.02
CA LEU A 49 -20.49 24.05 23.52
C LEU A 49 -20.72 24.02 22.01
N LEU A 50 -21.50 24.98 21.48
CA LEU A 50 -21.74 25.09 20.04
C LEU A 50 -20.44 25.41 19.29
N ILE A 51 -19.62 26.31 19.80
CA ILE A 51 -18.34 26.70 19.21
C ILE A 51 -17.37 25.49 19.21
N LEU A 52 -17.25 24.78 20.33
CA LEU A 52 -16.40 23.60 20.43
C LEU A 52 -16.86 22.50 19.47
N PHE A 53 -18.17 22.33 19.33
CA PHE A 53 -18.76 21.38 18.41
C PHE A 53 -18.50 21.75 16.95
N GLY A 54 -18.68 23.04 16.60
CA GLY A 54 -18.35 23.56 15.27
C GLY A 54 -16.88 23.45 14.90
N LEU A 55 -15.98 23.73 15.86
CA LEU A 55 -14.54 23.52 15.69
C LEU A 55 -14.19 22.04 15.49
N LYS A 56 -14.77 21.16 16.31
CA LYS A 56 -14.55 19.72 16.17
C LYS A 56 -14.92 19.24 14.77
N PHE A 57 -16.13 19.55 14.32
CA PHE A 57 -16.59 19.09 12.99
C PHE A 57 -15.84 19.78 11.86
N GLY A 58 -15.54 21.07 11.97
CA GLY A 58 -14.78 21.79 10.97
C GLY A 58 -13.36 21.28 10.83
N VAL A 59 -12.59 21.16 11.93
CA VAL A 59 -11.20 20.68 11.90
C VAL A 59 -11.11 19.23 11.42
N ILE A 60 -11.90 18.34 12.00
CA ILE A 60 -11.87 16.91 11.60
C ILE A 60 -12.39 16.74 10.17
N GLY A 61 -13.46 17.46 9.79
CA GLY A 61 -13.96 17.47 8.42
C GLY A 61 -12.88 17.88 7.43
N THR A 62 -12.24 19.03 7.67
CA THR A 62 -11.16 19.54 6.82
C THR A 62 -9.98 18.59 6.73
N LEU A 63 -9.53 17.99 7.84
CA LEU A 63 -8.44 17.00 7.82
C LEU A 63 -8.83 15.76 7.04
N ARG A 64 -10.03 15.24 7.25
CA ARG A 64 -10.56 14.07 6.52
C ARG A 64 -10.73 14.36 5.03
N ASP A 65 -11.29 15.53 4.68
CA ASP A 65 -11.47 15.94 3.29
C ASP A 65 -10.13 16.09 2.56
N ARG A 66 -9.10 16.62 3.23
CA ARG A 66 -7.73 16.65 2.69
C ARG A 66 -7.16 15.26 2.46
N LEU A 67 -7.41 14.33 3.39
CA LEU A 67 -6.97 12.94 3.22
C LEU A 67 -7.72 12.23 2.08
N ILE A 68 -9.02 12.44 1.96
CA ILE A 68 -9.86 11.85 0.90
C ILE A 68 -9.55 12.46 -0.47
N SER A 69 -9.37 13.77 -0.53
CA SER A 69 -9.15 14.49 -1.80
C SER A 69 -7.79 14.25 -2.43
N ASP A 70 -6.82 13.69 -1.70
CA ASP A 70 -5.52 13.30 -2.25
C ASP A 70 -5.47 11.79 -2.50
N PRO A 71 -5.57 11.34 -3.76
CA PRO A 71 -5.56 9.92 -4.09
C PRO A 71 -4.33 9.17 -3.56
N ARG A 72 -3.20 9.86 -3.36
CA ARG A 72 -1.96 9.25 -2.84
C ARG A 72 -2.14 8.66 -1.44
N ASN A 73 -3.06 9.20 -0.64
CA ASN A 73 -3.33 8.68 0.69
C ASN A 73 -3.96 7.28 0.65
N ARG A 74 -4.54 6.91 -0.49
CA ARG A 74 -5.09 5.56 -0.74
C ARG A 74 -4.13 4.65 -1.49
N GLU A 75 -2.94 5.16 -1.85
CA GLU A 75 -1.95 4.40 -2.59
C GLU A 75 -1.19 3.44 -1.67
N ILE A 76 -1.01 2.21 -2.14
CA ILE A 76 -0.29 1.13 -1.48
C ILE A 76 0.80 0.64 -2.41
N ARG A 77 2.04 0.62 -1.94
CA ARG A 77 3.22 0.18 -2.68
C ARG A 77 4.01 -0.85 -1.88
N PRO A 78 4.51 -1.93 -2.48
CA PRO A 78 5.39 -2.85 -1.77
C PRO A 78 6.73 -2.18 -1.46
N MET A 79 7.26 -2.46 -0.26
CA MET A 79 8.58 -1.97 0.17
C MET A 79 9.72 -2.83 -0.36
N ILE A 80 9.45 -4.08 -0.68
CA ILE A 80 10.41 -5.05 -1.19
C ILE A 80 9.98 -5.55 -2.57
N SER A 81 10.96 -5.81 -3.42
CA SER A 81 10.70 -6.50 -4.69
C SER A 81 10.41 -7.97 -4.43
N LYS A 82 9.29 -8.45 -4.96
CA LYS A 82 8.86 -9.84 -4.91
C LYS A 82 8.37 -10.21 -6.31
N SER A 83 8.24 -11.50 -6.62
CA SER A 83 7.65 -11.89 -7.89
C SER A 83 6.13 -11.98 -7.75
N PHE A 84 5.42 -11.22 -8.57
CA PHE A 84 3.96 -11.23 -8.67
C PHE A 84 3.57 -11.70 -10.07
N ASP A 85 2.80 -12.76 -10.15
CA ASP A 85 2.26 -13.31 -11.41
C ASP A 85 0.94 -12.62 -11.82
N GLN A 86 0.49 -12.88 -13.03
CA GLN A 86 -0.75 -12.29 -13.54
C GLN A 86 -1.96 -12.75 -12.72
N ASP A 87 -2.00 -14.03 -12.32
CA ASP A 87 -3.09 -14.58 -11.51
C ASP A 87 -3.23 -13.88 -10.15
N TRP A 88 -2.12 -13.41 -9.60
CA TRP A 88 -2.13 -12.60 -8.37
C TRP A 88 -2.85 -11.27 -8.60
N PHE A 89 -2.54 -10.56 -9.71
CA PHE A 89 -3.21 -9.30 -10.05
C PHE A 89 -4.70 -9.50 -10.30
N ASP A 90 -5.08 -10.58 -11.00
CA ASP A 90 -6.47 -10.92 -11.29
C ASP A 90 -7.29 -11.24 -10.02
N ARG A 91 -6.63 -11.77 -8.99
CA ARG A 91 -7.25 -11.99 -7.68
C ARG A 91 -7.38 -10.69 -6.88
N ILE A 92 -6.36 -9.84 -6.91
CA ILE A 92 -6.35 -8.59 -6.14
C ILE A 92 -7.37 -7.59 -6.68
N ILE A 93 -7.47 -7.43 -8.00
CA ILE A 93 -8.43 -6.48 -8.59
C ILE A 93 -9.90 -6.84 -8.31
N LYS A 94 -10.21 -8.11 -8.07
CA LYS A 94 -11.57 -8.58 -7.75
C LYS A 94 -12.00 -8.27 -6.31
N ARG A 95 -11.11 -7.78 -5.47
CA ARG A 95 -11.42 -7.43 -4.08
C ARG A 95 -12.25 -6.14 -4.02
N PRO A 96 -13.29 -6.08 -3.18
CA PRO A 96 -14.15 -4.90 -3.07
C PRO A 96 -13.44 -3.69 -2.43
N ASP A 97 -12.37 -3.92 -1.65
CA ASP A 97 -11.55 -2.90 -1.00
C ASP A 97 -10.44 -2.32 -1.91
N VAL A 98 -10.33 -2.80 -3.17
CA VAL A 98 -9.36 -2.35 -4.16
C VAL A 98 -10.06 -1.65 -5.31
N SER A 99 -9.69 -0.39 -5.60
CA SER A 99 -10.23 0.36 -6.74
C SER A 99 -9.39 0.21 -8.00
N PHE A 100 -8.08 0.08 -7.84
CA PHE A 100 -7.13 -0.02 -8.95
C PHE A 100 -5.86 -0.75 -8.53
N VAL A 101 -5.33 -1.57 -9.40
CA VAL A 101 -4.00 -2.18 -9.24
C VAL A 101 -3.30 -2.30 -10.60
N ILE A 102 -2.02 -1.98 -10.62
CA ILE A 102 -1.20 -2.12 -11.83
C ILE A 102 0.17 -2.69 -11.47
N PRO A 103 0.71 -3.62 -12.30
CA PRO A 103 2.05 -4.15 -12.12
C PRO A 103 3.14 -3.08 -12.24
N LYS A 104 4.26 -3.30 -11.55
CA LYS A 104 5.50 -2.53 -11.69
C LYS A 104 6.67 -3.44 -12.02
N THR A 105 7.51 -2.99 -12.93
CA THR A 105 8.79 -3.64 -13.23
C THR A 105 9.82 -3.33 -12.14
N ARG A 106 11.03 -3.87 -12.27
CA ARG A 106 12.13 -3.57 -11.35
C ARG A 106 12.47 -2.09 -11.38
N GLN A 107 12.68 -1.50 -10.21
CA GLN A 107 12.94 -0.06 -10.07
C GLN A 107 14.19 0.40 -10.85
N ILE A 108 15.24 -0.42 -10.90
CA ILE A 108 16.47 -0.12 -11.65
C ILE A 108 16.19 0.04 -13.16
N SER A 109 15.19 -0.65 -13.69
CA SER A 109 14.79 -0.55 -15.10
C SER A 109 13.79 0.58 -15.37
N ALA A 110 13.12 1.10 -14.37
CA ALA A 110 12.05 2.08 -14.49
C ALA A 110 12.53 3.56 -14.55
N SER A 111 13.64 3.85 -15.23
CA SER A 111 14.15 5.21 -15.40
C SER A 111 14.59 5.46 -16.85
N VAL A 112 14.38 6.67 -17.35
CA VAL A 112 14.73 7.08 -18.74
C VAL A 112 15.24 8.50 -18.78
N ASP A 113 15.87 8.88 -19.88
CA ASP A 113 16.18 10.25 -20.21
C ASP A 113 15.11 10.78 -21.18
N VAL A 114 14.69 12.03 -21.00
CA VAL A 114 13.62 12.62 -21.81
C VAL A 114 14.05 13.96 -22.36
N LYS A 115 13.75 14.15 -23.64
CA LYS A 115 14.04 15.37 -24.40
C LYS A 115 12.77 15.91 -25.01
N ASN A 116 12.55 17.23 -24.92
CA ASN A 116 11.47 17.90 -25.65
C ASN A 116 11.95 18.27 -27.06
N ILE A 117 11.19 17.85 -28.07
CA ILE A 117 11.43 18.23 -29.48
C ILE A 117 10.63 19.48 -29.76
N SER A 118 11.06 20.61 -29.25
CA SER A 118 10.48 21.90 -29.66
C SER A 118 11.16 22.37 -30.94
N LYS A 119 10.37 22.75 -31.95
CA LYS A 119 10.87 23.23 -33.27
C LYS A 119 11.65 24.55 -33.21
N ASP A 120 11.59 25.26 -32.07
CA ASP A 120 12.04 26.66 -32.01
C ASP A 120 13.26 26.92 -31.10
N ASN A 121 13.85 25.92 -30.45
CA ASN A 121 15.00 26.15 -29.58
C ASN A 121 16.17 25.21 -29.85
N LEU A 122 17.34 25.79 -30.19
CA LEU A 122 18.62 25.08 -30.28
C LEU A 122 19.05 24.42 -28.98
N ASP A 123 18.55 24.86 -27.82
CA ASP A 123 18.79 24.30 -26.50
C ASP A 123 17.64 23.37 -26.11
N SER A 124 17.68 22.16 -26.63
CA SER A 124 16.75 21.11 -26.23
C SER A 124 17.01 20.68 -24.78
N LEU A 125 16.06 21.00 -23.88
CA LEU A 125 16.10 20.61 -22.47
C LEU A 125 16.01 19.09 -22.34
N VAL A 126 17.02 18.50 -21.73
CA VAL A 126 17.08 17.06 -21.45
C VAL A 126 16.98 16.83 -19.95
N LEU A 127 16.01 16.03 -19.53
CA LEU A 127 15.94 15.50 -18.16
C LEU A 127 16.49 14.09 -18.15
N LYS A 128 17.49 13.84 -17.28
CA LYS A 128 18.13 12.54 -17.15
C LYS A 128 17.54 11.75 -15.97
N GLN A 129 17.47 10.43 -16.13
CA GLN A 129 17.06 9.47 -15.10
C GLN A 129 15.71 9.80 -14.45
N ILE A 130 14.71 10.11 -15.27
CA ILE A 130 13.34 10.32 -14.78
C ILE A 130 12.68 8.98 -14.58
N ASP A 131 11.92 8.86 -13.48
CA ASP A 131 11.13 7.67 -13.19
C ASP A 131 9.96 7.52 -14.17
N ILE A 132 9.81 6.32 -14.73
CA ILE A 132 8.63 5.91 -15.48
C ILE A 132 7.70 5.16 -14.54
N ILE A 133 6.45 5.59 -14.51
CA ILE A 133 5.40 5.01 -13.68
C ILE A 133 4.32 4.42 -14.59
N PRO A 134 3.95 3.15 -14.40
CA PRO A 134 2.89 2.55 -15.19
C PRO A 134 1.52 3.11 -14.79
N THR A 135 0.65 3.29 -15.79
CA THR A 135 -0.73 3.68 -15.60
C THR A 135 -1.65 2.94 -16.58
N ALA A 136 -2.93 2.86 -16.25
CA ALA A 136 -3.97 2.23 -17.05
C ALA A 136 -5.33 2.89 -16.78
N ARG A 137 -6.34 2.47 -17.52
CA ARG A 137 -7.73 2.89 -17.27
C ARG A 137 -8.13 2.53 -15.83
N GLY A 138 -8.75 3.49 -15.15
CA GLY A 138 -9.13 3.35 -13.75
C GLY A 138 -8.12 3.93 -12.74
N ASP A 139 -7.00 4.51 -13.19
CA ASP A 139 -6.01 5.12 -12.29
C ASP A 139 -6.60 6.34 -11.57
N ASN A 140 -6.83 6.18 -10.27
CA ASN A 140 -7.43 7.21 -9.42
C ASN A 140 -6.62 8.51 -9.43
N LEU A 141 -5.28 8.43 -9.50
CA LEU A 141 -4.43 9.62 -9.50
C LEU A 141 -4.70 10.51 -10.72
N LEU A 142 -4.88 9.91 -11.89
CA LEU A 142 -5.13 10.67 -13.12
C LEU A 142 -6.57 11.19 -13.16
N ILE A 143 -7.54 10.31 -12.91
CA ILE A 143 -8.97 10.60 -13.02
C ILE A 143 -9.39 11.70 -12.04
N GLU A 144 -9.02 11.59 -10.77
CA GLU A 144 -9.41 12.54 -9.73
C GLU A 144 -8.71 13.91 -9.86
N ASN A 145 -7.57 13.96 -10.57
CA ASN A 145 -6.93 15.22 -10.95
C ASN A 145 -7.39 15.76 -12.32
N GLY A 146 -8.35 15.12 -12.98
CA GLY A 146 -8.91 15.56 -14.26
C GLY A 146 -7.95 15.44 -15.44
N VAL A 147 -6.98 14.51 -15.36
CA VAL A 147 -5.99 14.26 -16.41
C VAL A 147 -6.37 12.99 -17.16
N PRO A 148 -6.37 13.01 -18.51
CA PRO A 148 -6.69 11.82 -19.29
C PRO A 148 -5.66 10.71 -19.06
N VAL A 149 -6.10 9.47 -19.08
CA VAL A 149 -5.20 8.31 -19.09
C VAL A 149 -4.54 8.23 -20.46
N PRO A 150 -3.20 8.10 -20.53
CA PRO A 150 -2.50 8.06 -21.80
C PRO A 150 -2.84 6.78 -22.59
N GLU A 151 -2.98 6.94 -23.91
CA GLU A 151 -3.09 5.83 -24.85
C GLU A 151 -1.69 5.37 -25.32
N PRO A 152 -1.55 4.24 -26.03
CA PRO A 152 -0.27 3.83 -26.62
C PRO A 152 0.35 4.95 -27.45
N GLY A 153 1.62 5.29 -27.18
CA GLY A 153 2.30 6.44 -27.80
C GLY A 153 2.06 7.78 -27.11
N GLU A 154 1.33 7.80 -26.02
CA GLU A 154 1.12 8.98 -25.19
C GLU A 154 1.72 8.84 -23.79
N CYS A 155 1.96 9.98 -23.14
CA CYS A 155 2.42 10.02 -21.76
C CYS A 155 1.76 11.16 -20.98
N VAL A 156 1.76 11.04 -19.66
CA VAL A 156 1.36 12.11 -18.74
C VAL A 156 2.57 12.54 -17.91
N LEU A 157 2.82 13.84 -17.86
CA LEU A 157 3.94 14.41 -17.11
C LEU A 157 3.51 14.84 -15.72
N THR A 158 4.40 14.73 -14.73
CA THR A 158 4.26 15.50 -13.50
C THR A 158 4.52 16.99 -13.76
N TYR A 159 3.98 17.86 -12.92
CA TYR A 159 4.21 19.31 -13.01
C TYR A 159 5.70 19.67 -13.09
N ILE A 160 6.53 19.00 -12.28
CA ILE A 160 7.97 19.23 -12.22
C ILE A 160 8.64 18.83 -13.55
N SER A 161 8.29 17.66 -14.10
CA SER A 161 8.81 17.21 -15.40
C SER A 161 8.38 18.16 -16.51
N ALA A 162 7.11 18.55 -16.55
CA ALA A 162 6.58 19.48 -17.54
C ALA A 162 7.27 20.85 -17.48
N LYS A 163 7.47 21.40 -16.27
CA LYS A 163 8.15 22.68 -16.06
C LYS A 163 9.62 22.61 -16.50
N LYS A 164 10.35 21.57 -16.14
CA LYS A 164 11.76 21.40 -16.49
C LYS A 164 11.97 21.13 -17.98
N LEU A 165 11.05 20.44 -18.63
CA LEU A 165 11.07 20.17 -20.07
C LEU A 165 10.45 21.29 -20.91
N ASN A 166 9.86 22.30 -20.28
CA ASN A 166 9.03 23.31 -20.92
C ASN A 166 7.97 22.68 -21.85
N ALA A 167 7.35 21.57 -21.40
CA ALA A 167 6.39 20.78 -22.16
C ALA A 167 4.97 21.04 -21.68
N LYS A 168 4.02 21.03 -22.62
CA LYS A 168 2.58 21.19 -22.38
C LYS A 168 1.82 20.03 -23.01
N LYS A 169 0.52 19.94 -22.75
CA LYS A 169 -0.37 19.02 -23.47
C LYS A 169 -0.19 19.18 -24.99
N GLY A 170 0.00 18.08 -25.69
CA GLY A 170 0.28 18.02 -27.13
C GLY A 170 1.75 18.20 -27.52
N SER A 171 2.67 18.44 -26.58
CA SER A 171 4.11 18.49 -26.89
C SER A 171 4.63 17.10 -27.26
N LEU A 172 5.55 17.02 -28.23
CA LEU A 172 6.25 15.80 -28.60
C LEU A 172 7.53 15.66 -27.78
N LEU A 173 7.73 14.50 -27.18
CA LEU A 173 8.90 14.15 -26.38
C LEU A 173 9.60 12.96 -26.99
N THR A 174 10.93 12.95 -26.93
CA THR A 174 11.72 11.74 -27.19
C THR A 174 12.20 11.17 -25.87
N ILE A 175 11.87 9.94 -25.61
CA ILE A 175 12.35 9.14 -24.48
C ILE A 175 13.57 8.36 -24.96
N TYR A 176 14.67 8.45 -24.22
CA TYR A 176 15.89 7.69 -24.46
C TYR A 176 16.05 6.64 -23.39
N VAL A 177 16.14 5.39 -23.82
CA VAL A 177 16.40 4.23 -22.96
C VAL A 177 17.86 3.84 -23.13
N ASN A 178 18.66 4.08 -22.10
CA ASN A 178 20.09 3.80 -22.11
C ASN A 178 20.41 2.48 -21.44
N ARG A 179 21.30 1.69 -22.05
CA ARG A 179 21.88 0.48 -21.46
C ARG A 179 23.38 0.40 -21.71
N ARG A 180 24.07 -0.37 -20.90
CA ARG A 180 25.49 -0.70 -21.11
C ARG A 180 25.62 -2.21 -21.40
N LYS A 181 26.13 -2.54 -22.57
CA LYS A 181 26.39 -3.93 -22.99
C LYS A 181 27.79 -4.03 -23.53
N ASN A 182 28.57 -5.02 -23.05
CA ASN A 182 29.97 -5.26 -23.45
C ASN A 182 30.82 -3.97 -23.40
N ASN A 183 30.74 -3.21 -22.31
CA ASN A 183 31.40 -1.92 -22.12
C ASN A 183 31.03 -0.81 -23.13
N LYS A 184 30.08 -1.01 -24.00
CA LYS A 184 29.56 0.00 -24.95
C LYS A 184 28.22 0.54 -24.48
N TYR A 185 28.04 1.86 -24.58
CA TYR A 185 26.75 2.50 -24.36
C TYR A 185 25.88 2.30 -25.60
N GLN A 186 24.65 1.87 -25.38
CA GLN A 186 23.62 1.75 -26.40
C GLN A 186 22.40 2.55 -25.94
N SER A 187 21.75 3.24 -26.85
CA SER A 187 20.54 4.01 -26.58
C SER A 187 19.46 3.64 -27.60
N ALA A 188 18.27 3.43 -27.14
CA ALA A 188 17.07 3.33 -27.96
C ALA A 188 16.19 4.55 -27.69
N ASN A 189 15.38 4.96 -28.65
CA ASN A 189 14.49 6.11 -28.55
C ASN A 189 13.05 5.73 -28.86
N LEU A 190 12.13 6.47 -28.27
CA LEU A 190 10.69 6.40 -28.52
C LEU A 190 10.12 7.81 -28.49
N GLU A 191 9.34 8.17 -29.49
CA GLU A 191 8.61 9.44 -29.53
C GLU A 191 7.22 9.26 -28.92
N MET A 192 6.84 10.19 -28.05
CA MET A 192 5.56 10.17 -27.36
C MET A 192 4.96 11.57 -27.30
N SER A 193 3.63 11.66 -27.40
CA SER A 193 2.90 12.91 -27.19
C SER A 193 2.44 13.06 -25.74
N VAL A 194 2.39 14.29 -25.25
CA VAL A 194 1.93 14.59 -23.90
C VAL A 194 0.40 14.69 -23.89
N ALA A 195 -0.29 13.69 -23.34
CA ALA A 195 -1.75 13.67 -23.17
C ALA A 195 -2.22 14.67 -22.10
N GLY A 196 -1.41 14.89 -21.06
CA GLY A 196 -1.74 15.79 -19.97
C GLY A 196 -0.60 16.05 -19.00
N VAL A 197 -0.81 17.01 -18.09
CA VAL A 197 0.13 17.35 -17.03
C VAL A 197 -0.59 17.29 -15.69
N LEU A 198 -0.06 16.50 -14.76
CA LEU A 198 -0.57 16.42 -13.40
C LEU A 198 -0.30 17.71 -12.63
N PRO A 199 -1.23 18.19 -11.79
CA PRO A 199 -0.99 19.34 -10.92
C PRO A 199 0.12 19.05 -9.91
N GLN A 200 0.80 20.10 -9.42
CA GLN A 200 1.93 19.97 -8.51
C GLN A 200 1.58 19.20 -7.23
N ARG A 201 0.34 19.30 -6.75
CA ARG A 201 -0.15 18.58 -5.57
C ARG A 201 -0.21 17.07 -5.76
N ALA A 202 -0.40 16.60 -6.99
CA ALA A 202 -0.60 15.17 -7.28
C ALA A 202 0.69 14.35 -7.20
N ASN A 203 1.84 14.92 -7.56
CA ASN A 203 3.15 14.28 -7.42
C ASN A 203 4.25 15.35 -7.35
N GLY A 204 4.99 15.33 -6.23
CA GLY A 204 6.10 16.25 -5.96
C GLY A 204 7.44 15.85 -6.57
N LEU A 205 7.51 14.76 -7.35
CA LEU A 205 8.73 14.27 -7.98
C LEU A 205 8.65 14.40 -9.51
N ALA A 206 9.81 14.44 -10.17
CA ALA A 206 9.88 14.37 -11.62
C ALA A 206 9.63 12.92 -12.07
N ALA A 207 8.52 12.68 -12.76
CA ALA A 207 8.15 11.37 -13.27
C ALA A 207 7.32 11.51 -14.56
N ILE A 208 7.20 10.38 -15.27
CA ILE A 208 6.36 10.24 -16.47
C ILE A 208 5.45 9.03 -16.27
N TYR A 209 4.17 9.20 -16.52
CA TYR A 209 3.20 8.12 -16.51
C TYR A 209 2.99 7.61 -17.94
N VAL A 210 3.16 6.32 -18.12
CA VAL A 210 3.05 5.63 -19.42
C VAL A 210 2.23 4.36 -19.27
N THR A 211 1.82 3.77 -20.37
CA THR A 211 1.17 2.46 -20.39
C THR A 211 2.14 1.36 -19.96
N LEU A 212 1.61 0.24 -19.47
CA LEU A 212 2.42 -0.85 -18.90
C LEU A 212 3.36 -1.49 -19.95
N ASP A 213 2.90 -1.61 -21.20
CA ASP A 213 3.67 -2.13 -22.34
C ASP A 213 4.99 -1.39 -22.56
N ILE A 214 4.97 -0.06 -22.47
CA ILE A 214 6.19 0.76 -22.60
C ILE A 214 7.16 0.50 -21.45
N LEU A 215 6.66 0.40 -20.22
CA LEU A 215 7.51 0.09 -19.08
C LEU A 215 8.14 -1.31 -19.21
N GLU A 216 7.39 -2.25 -19.76
CA GLU A 216 7.87 -3.60 -20.08
C GLU A 216 8.94 -3.59 -21.16
N ALA A 217 8.72 -2.85 -22.23
CA ALA A 217 9.68 -2.68 -23.31
C ALA A 217 11.00 -2.06 -22.82
N VAL A 218 10.91 -1.05 -21.94
CA VAL A 218 12.09 -0.42 -21.32
C VAL A 218 12.86 -1.44 -20.47
N GLU A 219 12.17 -2.28 -19.69
CA GLU A 219 12.81 -3.32 -18.88
C GLU A 219 13.49 -4.35 -19.79
N GLN A 220 12.80 -4.86 -20.80
CA GLN A 220 13.35 -5.82 -21.77
C GLN A 220 14.60 -5.27 -22.44
N TYR A 221 14.55 -4.05 -22.96
CA TYR A 221 15.70 -3.44 -23.60
C TYR A 221 16.89 -3.30 -22.65
N LYS A 222 16.67 -2.84 -21.41
CA LYS A 222 17.74 -2.73 -20.39
C LYS A 222 18.33 -4.08 -19.99
N ASP A 223 17.55 -5.15 -20.07
CA ASP A 223 18.02 -6.53 -19.88
C ASP A 223 18.82 -7.08 -21.08
N GLY A 224 18.97 -6.27 -22.12
CA GLY A 224 19.77 -6.64 -23.30
C GLY A 224 18.96 -7.24 -24.44
N MET A 225 17.63 -7.36 -24.27
CA MET A 225 16.75 -7.95 -25.26
C MET A 225 16.44 -7.00 -26.42
N ALA A 226 16.06 -7.58 -27.56
CA ALA A 226 15.45 -6.83 -28.65
C ALA A 226 13.97 -6.57 -28.31
N VAL A 227 13.47 -5.39 -28.68
CA VAL A 227 12.04 -5.05 -28.60
C VAL A 227 11.60 -4.71 -30.03
N THR A 228 11.08 -5.72 -30.71
CA THR A 228 10.75 -5.63 -32.14
C THR A 228 9.64 -4.64 -32.42
N GLU A 229 8.69 -4.49 -31.51
CA GLU A 229 7.57 -3.57 -31.59
C GLU A 229 8.00 -2.10 -31.76
N TYR A 230 9.09 -1.70 -31.10
CA TYR A 230 9.66 -0.35 -31.19
C TYR A 230 10.93 -0.30 -32.05
N GLY A 231 11.29 -1.39 -32.74
CA GLY A 231 12.50 -1.46 -33.57
C GLY A 231 13.81 -1.40 -32.76
N TRP A 232 13.76 -1.62 -31.43
CA TRP A 232 14.94 -1.58 -30.59
C TRP A 232 15.78 -2.84 -30.73
N GLN A 233 17.02 -2.64 -31.15
CA GLN A 233 17.95 -3.73 -31.39
C GLN A 233 18.42 -4.35 -30.08
N GLY A 234 18.53 -5.67 -30.06
CA GLY A 234 19.00 -6.44 -28.92
C GLY A 234 19.36 -7.86 -29.30
N SER A 235 19.75 -8.65 -28.35
CA SER A 235 19.88 -10.11 -28.53
C SER A 235 18.60 -10.78 -28.05
N PHE A 236 18.35 -11.99 -28.56
CA PHE A 236 17.39 -12.86 -27.91
C PHE A 236 17.85 -13.09 -26.46
N PRO A 237 16.93 -13.24 -25.50
CA PRO A 237 17.26 -13.43 -24.09
C PRO A 237 17.82 -14.83 -23.82
N LYS A 238 19.01 -15.12 -24.38
CA LYS A 238 19.69 -16.39 -24.13
C LYS A 238 20.05 -16.50 -22.67
N ALA A 239 19.82 -17.67 -22.09
CA ALA A 239 20.29 -17.99 -20.77
C ALA A 239 21.83 -17.96 -20.75
N TYR A 240 22.38 -17.41 -19.65
CA TYR A 240 23.81 -17.38 -19.43
C TYR A 240 24.20 -18.35 -18.30
N ILE A 241 25.46 -18.78 -18.31
CA ILE A 241 26.00 -19.73 -17.35
C ILE A 241 26.28 -19.03 -16.02
N GLN A 242 25.78 -19.61 -14.93
CA GLN A 242 25.90 -19.05 -13.58
C GLN A 242 26.00 -20.16 -12.53
N PHE A 243 26.96 -20.07 -11.59
CA PHE A 243 27.18 -21.04 -10.53
C PHE A 243 27.10 -20.39 -9.16
N ASP A 244 26.87 -21.18 -8.12
CA ASP A 244 26.88 -20.73 -6.72
C ASP A 244 28.29 -20.67 -6.16
N GLY A 245 29.20 -21.47 -6.72
CA GLY A 245 30.60 -21.50 -6.34
C GLY A 245 31.44 -22.34 -7.29
N LEU A 246 32.68 -22.52 -6.91
CA LEU A 246 33.66 -23.28 -7.66
C LEU A 246 34.47 -24.18 -6.72
N ILE A 247 34.56 -25.45 -7.02
CA ILE A 247 35.43 -26.38 -6.29
C ILE A 247 36.71 -26.55 -7.09
N ILE A 248 37.84 -26.33 -6.47
CA ILE A 248 39.17 -26.52 -7.09
C ILE A 248 39.91 -27.63 -6.36
N ILE A 249 40.46 -28.55 -7.13
CA ILE A 249 41.29 -29.64 -6.67
C ILE A 249 42.67 -29.48 -7.35
N PRO A 250 43.64 -28.83 -6.72
CA PRO A 250 44.97 -28.74 -7.28
C PRO A 250 45.77 -30.04 -7.04
N GLU A 251 46.73 -30.33 -7.91
CA GLU A 251 47.60 -31.49 -7.76
C GLU A 251 48.49 -31.38 -6.50
N THR A 252 48.92 -30.15 -6.17
CA THR A 252 49.70 -29.82 -4.97
C THR A 252 48.98 -28.79 -4.12
N LYS A 253 49.27 -28.79 -2.80
CA LYS A 253 48.66 -27.81 -1.88
C LYS A 253 49.06 -26.37 -2.26
N LEU A 254 48.09 -25.50 -2.44
CA LEU A 254 48.31 -24.12 -2.84
C LEU A 254 49.06 -23.34 -1.76
N THR A 255 50.06 -22.58 -2.18
CA THR A 255 50.80 -21.65 -1.30
C THR A 255 49.91 -20.50 -0.85
N PRO A 256 50.21 -19.83 0.29
CA PRO A 256 49.44 -18.68 0.75
C PRO A 256 49.26 -17.58 -0.31
N THR A 257 50.31 -17.31 -1.09
CA THR A 257 50.28 -16.33 -2.18
C THR A 257 49.28 -16.73 -3.28
N LYS A 258 49.25 -18.00 -3.67
CA LYS A 258 48.31 -18.53 -4.66
C LYS A 258 46.86 -18.49 -4.15
N LYS A 259 46.64 -18.72 -2.85
CA LYS A 259 45.31 -18.56 -2.24
C LYS A 259 44.82 -17.11 -2.30
N ILE A 260 45.68 -16.13 -2.12
CA ILE A 260 45.34 -14.70 -2.26
C ILE A 260 44.98 -14.38 -3.72
N LEU A 261 45.66 -14.96 -4.69
CA LEU A 261 45.34 -14.78 -6.11
C LEU A 261 43.94 -15.28 -6.45
N LEU A 262 43.44 -16.33 -5.78
CA LEU A 262 42.09 -16.87 -6.00
C LEU A 262 40.98 -15.90 -5.60
N THR A 263 41.26 -14.91 -4.75
CA THR A 263 40.25 -13.89 -4.34
C THR A 263 40.54 -12.51 -4.93
N ASN A 264 41.73 -12.30 -5.46
CA ASN A 264 42.13 -10.98 -5.97
C ASN A 264 41.64 -10.77 -7.41
N ASN A 265 40.68 -9.89 -7.59
CA ASN A 265 40.05 -9.54 -8.88
C ASN A 265 39.43 -10.72 -9.66
N THR A 266 39.16 -11.84 -9.00
CA THR A 266 38.53 -13.04 -9.60
C THR A 266 37.01 -13.06 -9.47
N GLY A 267 36.46 -12.19 -8.62
CA GLY A 267 35.04 -12.18 -8.27
C GLY A 267 34.66 -13.14 -7.15
N PHE A 268 35.62 -13.85 -6.53
CA PHE A 268 35.39 -14.66 -5.33
C PHE A 268 35.78 -13.87 -4.08
N THR A 269 35.02 -14.06 -2.99
CA THR A 269 35.26 -13.38 -1.71
C THR A 269 35.69 -14.30 -0.58
N GLU A 270 35.45 -15.61 -0.73
CA GLU A 270 35.72 -16.62 0.30
C GLU A 270 36.37 -17.86 -0.30
N ILE A 271 37.33 -18.41 0.47
CA ILE A 271 37.97 -19.70 0.21
C ILE A 271 37.80 -20.55 1.45
N LYS A 272 37.24 -21.75 1.28
CA LYS A 272 37.12 -22.75 2.33
C LYS A 272 37.82 -24.04 1.93
N GLU A 273 38.67 -24.60 2.79
CA GLU A 273 39.17 -25.97 2.62
C GLU A 273 38.04 -26.94 2.99
N LEU A 274 37.77 -27.90 2.14
CA LEU A 274 36.69 -28.90 2.33
C LEU A 274 37.28 -30.22 2.85
N THR A 275 36.56 -30.84 3.77
CA THR A 275 36.75 -32.23 4.15
C THR A 275 36.20 -33.18 3.09
N LYS A 276 36.59 -34.46 3.10
CA LYS A 276 36.05 -35.47 2.14
C LYS A 276 34.53 -35.59 2.20
N SER A 277 33.95 -35.52 3.37
CA SER A 277 32.50 -35.58 3.55
C SER A 277 31.77 -34.33 3.02
N GLU A 278 32.35 -33.16 3.24
CA GLU A 278 31.83 -31.91 2.67
C GLU A 278 31.96 -31.88 1.15
N PHE A 279 33.09 -32.36 0.63
CA PHE A 279 33.30 -32.47 -0.82
C PHE A 279 32.23 -33.33 -1.48
N TYR A 280 31.94 -34.52 -0.93
CA TYR A 280 30.86 -35.37 -1.43
C TYR A 280 29.52 -34.65 -1.42
N LYS A 281 29.22 -33.96 -0.33
CA LYS A 281 27.98 -33.22 -0.18
C LYS A 281 27.80 -32.10 -1.22
N PHE A 282 28.89 -31.41 -1.59
CA PHE A 282 28.85 -30.30 -2.54
C PHE A 282 28.96 -30.77 -4.00
N SER A 283 29.74 -31.78 -4.28
CA SER A 283 30.05 -32.23 -5.65
C SER A 283 29.34 -33.48 -6.10
N GLY A 284 28.85 -34.33 -5.19
CA GLY A 284 28.34 -35.67 -5.49
C GLY A 284 29.43 -36.69 -5.76
N TYR A 285 30.71 -36.31 -5.73
CA TYR A 285 31.84 -37.20 -6.03
C TYR A 285 32.50 -37.78 -4.79
N LYS A 286 32.95 -39.07 -4.86
CA LYS A 286 33.77 -39.71 -3.84
C LYS A 286 35.24 -39.60 -4.22
N LEU A 287 36.08 -39.17 -3.28
CA LEU A 287 37.53 -39.04 -3.45
C LEU A 287 38.24 -40.15 -2.68
N GLU A 288 39.06 -40.93 -3.34
CA GLU A 288 39.86 -42.02 -2.70
C GLU A 288 41.17 -41.49 -2.13
N SER A 289 41.85 -40.58 -2.83
CA SER A 289 43.13 -40.04 -2.42
C SER A 289 43.03 -38.82 -1.52
N PHE A 290 44.10 -38.52 -0.74
CA PHE A 290 44.17 -37.37 0.14
C PHE A 290 44.68 -36.15 -0.66
N GLN A 291 43.74 -35.34 -1.17
CA GLN A 291 44.02 -34.10 -1.88
C GLN A 291 43.42 -32.92 -1.14
N THR A 292 44.04 -31.76 -1.22
CA THR A 292 43.45 -30.55 -0.64
C THR A 292 42.44 -29.98 -1.59
N ILE A 293 41.23 -29.75 -1.09
CA ILE A 293 40.08 -29.29 -1.89
C ILE A 293 39.67 -27.91 -1.39
N TYR A 294 39.48 -26.99 -2.30
CA TYR A 294 39.08 -25.63 -1.99
C TYR A 294 37.72 -25.32 -2.61
N LEU A 295 36.78 -24.80 -1.80
CA LEU A 295 35.53 -24.21 -2.24
C LEU A 295 35.67 -22.70 -2.30
N LEU A 296 35.39 -22.12 -3.44
CA LEU A 296 35.38 -20.69 -3.70
C LEU A 296 33.96 -20.21 -3.85
N THR A 297 33.60 -19.19 -3.10
CA THR A 297 32.25 -18.60 -3.13
C THR A 297 32.32 -17.07 -3.15
N ASN A 298 31.18 -16.45 -3.51
CA ASN A 298 31.00 -15.01 -3.34
C ASN A 298 29.75 -14.77 -2.48
N ARG A 299 29.86 -13.94 -1.45
CA ARG A 299 28.74 -13.63 -0.52
C ARG A 299 27.56 -12.91 -1.19
N CYS A 300 27.83 -12.09 -2.19
CA CYS A 300 26.86 -11.16 -2.73
C CYS A 300 26.48 -11.43 -4.19
N LYS A 301 27.29 -12.20 -4.92
CA LYS A 301 27.12 -12.40 -6.37
C LYS A 301 27.33 -13.84 -6.74
N GLN A 302 26.62 -14.30 -7.73
CA GLN A 302 26.87 -15.60 -8.32
C GLN A 302 28.04 -15.54 -9.30
N ILE A 303 28.64 -16.70 -9.53
CA ILE A 303 29.84 -16.88 -10.32
C ILE A 303 29.45 -17.06 -11.78
N LYS A 304 30.05 -16.27 -12.67
CA LYS A 304 29.89 -16.35 -14.10
C LYS A 304 31.09 -17.06 -14.74
N GLN A 305 30.93 -17.47 -16.00
CA GLN A 305 32.03 -18.05 -16.77
C GLN A 305 33.29 -17.17 -16.79
N GLU A 306 33.14 -15.86 -16.88
CA GLU A 306 34.27 -14.90 -16.86
C GLU A 306 35.14 -15.00 -15.58
N ASN A 307 34.53 -15.34 -14.44
CA ASN A 307 35.26 -15.54 -13.18
C ASN A 307 36.11 -16.82 -13.22
N ILE A 308 35.59 -17.88 -13.85
CA ILE A 308 36.30 -19.15 -14.03
C ILE A 308 37.48 -18.95 -14.97
N ASP A 309 37.27 -18.25 -16.08
CA ASP A 309 38.33 -17.94 -17.05
C ASP A 309 39.46 -17.10 -16.41
N THR A 310 39.08 -16.18 -15.50
CA THR A 310 40.06 -15.39 -14.75
C THR A 310 40.92 -16.27 -13.83
N ILE A 311 40.32 -17.23 -13.12
CA ILE A 311 41.07 -18.20 -12.28
C ILE A 311 42.00 -19.05 -13.13
N ASN A 312 41.52 -19.56 -14.23
CA ASN A 312 42.33 -20.35 -15.15
C ASN A 312 43.55 -19.58 -15.67
N TYR A 313 43.34 -18.31 -15.99
CA TYR A 313 44.46 -17.45 -16.41
C TYR A 313 45.46 -17.20 -15.29
N GLN A 314 45.01 -16.93 -14.06
CA GLN A 314 45.86 -16.62 -12.91
C GLN A 314 46.64 -17.85 -12.42
N LEU A 315 46.06 -19.03 -12.48
CA LEU A 315 46.65 -20.30 -12.03
C LEU A 315 47.03 -21.22 -13.18
N ARG A 316 47.31 -20.69 -14.37
CA ARG A 316 47.61 -21.44 -15.59
C ARG A 316 48.83 -22.38 -15.48
N GLU A 317 49.69 -22.11 -14.49
CA GLU A 317 50.90 -22.93 -14.21
C GLU A 317 50.56 -24.12 -13.28
N GLU A 318 49.38 -24.13 -12.66
CA GLU A 318 48.97 -25.19 -11.74
C GLU A 318 48.09 -26.21 -12.46
N LYS A 319 48.42 -27.46 -12.27
CA LYS A 319 47.52 -28.55 -12.69
C LYS A 319 46.41 -28.69 -11.66
N MET A 320 45.18 -28.42 -12.09
CA MET A 320 44.00 -28.43 -11.20
C MET A 320 42.79 -28.93 -11.95
N MET A 321 41.87 -29.55 -11.19
CA MET A 321 40.54 -29.85 -11.65
C MET A 321 39.56 -28.82 -11.10
N ILE A 322 38.68 -28.33 -11.92
CA ILE A 322 37.64 -27.33 -11.56
C ILE A 322 36.29 -27.99 -11.72
N ILE A 323 35.50 -27.98 -10.63
CA ILE A 323 34.12 -28.45 -10.60
C ILE A 323 33.23 -27.30 -10.23
N PRO A 324 32.41 -26.76 -11.13
CA PRO A 324 31.40 -25.79 -10.81
C PRO A 324 30.40 -26.34 -9.81
N TRP A 325 30.08 -25.54 -8.80
CA TRP A 325 29.12 -25.94 -7.77
C TRP A 325 27.78 -25.27 -7.97
N VAL A 326 26.71 -26.08 -7.90
CA VAL A 326 25.31 -25.69 -7.96
C VAL A 326 24.65 -26.17 -6.68
N ASP A 327 24.10 -25.28 -5.85
CA ASP A 327 23.52 -25.63 -4.56
C ASP A 327 22.08 -26.16 -4.73
N LYS A 328 21.83 -27.37 -4.22
CA LYS A 328 20.49 -27.96 -3.99
C LYS A 328 19.51 -27.83 -5.17
N LEU A 329 19.98 -27.93 -6.39
CA LEU A 329 19.10 -28.00 -7.56
C LEU A 329 18.51 -29.42 -7.66
N ARG A 330 17.19 -29.54 -7.62
CA ARG A 330 16.48 -30.82 -7.74
C ARG A 330 15.81 -30.90 -9.10
N VAL A 331 15.96 -32.05 -9.73
CA VAL A 331 15.35 -32.35 -11.01
C VAL A 331 14.61 -33.68 -10.93
N TYR A 332 13.59 -33.82 -11.72
CA TYR A 332 12.94 -35.13 -11.92
C TYR A 332 12.85 -35.48 -13.40
N LEU A 333 12.94 -36.76 -13.67
CA LEU A 333 12.91 -37.28 -15.02
C LEU A 333 11.55 -37.91 -15.29
N THR A 334 11.02 -37.67 -16.48
CA THR A 334 9.77 -38.28 -16.95
C THR A 334 10.04 -39.03 -18.25
N CYS A 335 9.58 -40.31 -18.31
CA CYS A 335 9.50 -41.04 -19.55
C CYS A 335 8.18 -40.68 -20.29
N GLU A 336 7.91 -41.28 -21.45
CA GLU A 336 6.73 -41.01 -22.30
C GLU A 336 5.38 -41.04 -21.57
N SER A 337 5.27 -41.74 -20.42
CA SER A 337 4.06 -41.80 -19.59
C SER A 337 3.79 -40.55 -18.75
N ASN A 338 4.65 -39.54 -18.78
CA ASN A 338 4.60 -38.30 -17.98
C ASN A 338 4.50 -38.49 -16.44
N ILE A 339 4.75 -39.69 -15.95
CA ILE A 339 4.79 -39.95 -14.50
C ILE A 339 6.22 -39.70 -14.02
N PRO A 340 6.44 -38.84 -12.99
CA PRO A 340 7.77 -38.62 -12.44
C PRO A 340 8.32 -39.93 -11.85
N ILE A 341 9.46 -40.39 -12.36
CA ILE A 341 10.03 -41.69 -12.00
C ILE A 341 11.04 -41.53 -10.86
N MET A 342 11.82 -40.46 -10.83
CA MET A 342 12.87 -40.26 -9.81
C MET A 342 13.21 -38.81 -9.59
N ASN A 343 13.32 -38.41 -8.31
CA ASN A 343 13.87 -37.10 -7.89
C ASN A 343 15.38 -37.25 -7.65
N LEU A 344 16.16 -36.44 -8.34
CA LEU A 344 17.62 -36.46 -8.29
C LEU A 344 18.18 -35.12 -7.86
N ILE A 345 19.28 -35.14 -7.08
CA ILE A 345 20.07 -33.96 -6.76
C ILE A 345 21.05 -33.72 -7.90
N LEU A 346 21.00 -32.54 -8.47
CA LEU A 346 21.82 -32.17 -9.62
C LEU A 346 23.21 -31.71 -9.20
N HIS A 347 24.23 -32.25 -9.86
CA HIS A 347 25.61 -31.81 -9.76
C HIS A 347 26.19 -31.51 -11.16
N SER A 348 27.25 -30.70 -11.17
CA SER A 348 27.96 -30.36 -12.39
C SER A 348 29.10 -31.35 -12.66
N LEU A 349 29.30 -31.66 -13.93
CA LEU A 349 30.53 -32.30 -14.38
C LEU A 349 31.71 -31.33 -14.27
N PRO A 350 32.96 -31.83 -14.08
CA PRO A 350 34.15 -31.00 -14.10
C PRO A 350 34.33 -30.26 -15.43
N ILE A 351 34.90 -29.09 -15.38
CA ILE A 351 35.41 -28.38 -16.56
C ILE A 351 36.81 -28.92 -16.84
N LEU A 352 36.99 -29.65 -17.93
CA LEU A 352 38.28 -30.14 -18.33
C LEU A 352 39.10 -29.01 -18.99
N TYR A 353 40.23 -28.68 -18.39
CA TYR A 353 41.23 -27.83 -19.01
C TYR A 353 42.53 -28.66 -19.17
N PRO A 354 43.35 -28.40 -20.12
CA PRO A 354 43.73 -29.23 -21.23
C PRO A 354 43.95 -30.72 -20.89
N GLU A 355 43.72 -31.58 -21.88
CA GLU A 355 43.42 -33.03 -21.85
C GLU A 355 44.35 -33.91 -21.00
N GLU A 356 45.58 -33.50 -20.70
CA GLU A 356 46.56 -34.38 -20.05
C GLU A 356 46.61 -34.29 -18.51
N SER A 357 46.07 -33.23 -17.92
CA SER A 357 46.30 -32.95 -16.47
C SER A 357 45.15 -33.41 -15.56
N ALA A 358 43.95 -33.56 -16.05
CA ALA A 358 42.78 -33.90 -15.23
C ALA A 358 42.66 -35.44 -14.99
N ILE A 359 43.18 -36.26 -15.88
CA ILE A 359 43.01 -37.71 -15.87
C ILE A 359 43.78 -38.36 -14.71
N SER A 360 44.92 -37.80 -14.25
CA SER A 360 45.72 -38.34 -13.15
C SER A 360 45.10 -38.10 -11.75
N ILE A 361 44.22 -37.15 -11.61
CA ILE A 361 43.67 -36.72 -10.34
C ILE A 361 42.44 -37.52 -9.89
N MET A 362 41.68 -38.09 -10.84
CA MET A 362 40.45 -38.85 -10.54
C MET A 362 40.29 -40.16 -11.36
N PRO A 363 40.78 -41.29 -10.92
CA PRO A 363 40.58 -42.57 -11.62
C PRO A 363 39.10 -43.00 -11.71
N GLN A 364 38.25 -42.57 -10.81
CA GLN A 364 36.81 -42.97 -10.80
C GLN A 364 35.94 -42.23 -11.81
N LEU A 365 36.34 -41.06 -12.29
CA LEU A 365 35.67 -40.36 -13.38
C LEU A 365 35.93 -40.94 -14.77
N ASN A 366 36.86 -41.86 -14.90
CA ASN A 366 37.20 -42.50 -16.18
C ASN A 366 36.08 -43.33 -16.82
N GLN A 367 34.99 -43.63 -16.11
CA GLN A 367 33.83 -44.31 -16.66
C GLN A 367 32.82 -43.38 -17.38
N ILE A 368 32.91 -42.06 -17.11
CA ILE A 368 32.16 -41.05 -17.85
C ILE A 368 33.08 -40.59 -18.98
N ASN A 369 32.74 -40.93 -20.22
CA ASN A 369 33.50 -40.57 -21.41
C ASN A 369 33.45 -39.02 -21.60
N LEU A 370 34.27 -38.28 -20.86
CA LEU A 370 34.34 -36.82 -20.86
C LEU A 370 35.15 -36.32 -22.07
N LYS A 371 34.70 -36.64 -23.27
CA LYS A 371 35.26 -35.99 -24.47
C LYS A 371 34.81 -34.52 -24.51
N ASN A 372 35.67 -33.61 -24.95
CA ASN A 372 35.37 -32.17 -25.11
C ASN A 372 34.09 -31.87 -25.91
N GLU A 373 33.67 -32.80 -26.79
CA GLU A 373 32.43 -32.73 -27.55
C GLU A 373 31.16 -32.83 -26.69
N THR A 374 31.23 -33.42 -25.48
CA THR A 374 30.06 -33.64 -24.61
C THR A 374 29.70 -32.42 -23.73
N MET A 375 30.54 -31.40 -23.67
CA MET A 375 30.28 -30.21 -22.82
C MET A 375 29.08 -29.39 -23.26
N ASN A 376 28.71 -29.44 -24.53
CA ASN A 376 27.56 -28.68 -25.08
C ASN A 376 26.36 -29.57 -25.37
N GLU A 377 26.46 -30.89 -25.17
CA GLU A 377 25.34 -31.80 -25.39
C GLU A 377 24.39 -31.84 -24.19
N ARG A 378 23.11 -32.06 -24.45
CA ARG A 378 22.07 -32.24 -23.42
C ARG A 378 22.08 -33.67 -22.92
N ILE A 379 23.11 -34.04 -22.15
CA ILE A 379 23.32 -35.39 -21.61
C ILE A 379 23.16 -35.31 -20.09
N ILE A 380 22.46 -36.27 -19.50
CA ILE A 380 22.38 -36.48 -18.07
C ILE A 380 22.90 -37.86 -17.68
N THR A 381 23.79 -37.89 -16.70
CA THR A 381 24.26 -39.15 -16.12
C THR A 381 23.45 -39.48 -14.88
N VAL A 382 22.83 -40.65 -14.85
CA VAL A 382 21.88 -41.07 -13.80
C VAL A 382 22.27 -42.47 -13.26
N PRO A 383 21.71 -42.89 -12.09
CA PRO A 383 21.90 -44.22 -11.55
C PRO A 383 21.46 -45.32 -12.54
N LYS A 384 22.14 -46.46 -12.52
CA LYS A 384 21.77 -47.61 -13.35
C LYS A 384 20.39 -48.16 -13.05
N GLU A 385 19.93 -47.96 -11.81
CA GLU A 385 18.61 -48.40 -11.33
C GLU A 385 17.45 -47.63 -11.97
N PHE A 386 17.77 -46.59 -12.75
CA PHE A 386 16.77 -45.80 -13.46
C PHE A 386 16.23 -46.63 -14.67
N GLU A 387 15.00 -47.13 -14.53
CA GLU A 387 14.33 -47.92 -15.56
C GLU A 387 13.55 -47.01 -16.52
N CYS A 388 14.14 -46.70 -17.66
CA CYS A 388 13.43 -46.15 -18.81
C CYS A 388 13.87 -46.91 -20.05
N LYS A 389 12.90 -47.20 -20.94
CA LYS A 389 13.17 -47.98 -22.18
C LYS A 389 13.76 -47.08 -23.27
N ASP A 390 13.52 -45.79 -23.21
CA ASP A 390 13.97 -44.83 -24.19
C ASP A 390 15.26 -44.13 -23.74
N ASP A 391 16.16 -43.89 -24.68
CA ASP A 391 17.41 -43.14 -24.44
C ASP A 391 17.16 -41.64 -24.30
N ASN A 392 16.01 -41.12 -24.74
CA ASN A 392 15.60 -39.75 -24.61
C ASN A 392 14.49 -39.62 -23.57
N VAL A 393 14.74 -38.81 -22.54
CA VAL A 393 13.78 -38.49 -21.46
C VAL A 393 13.64 -37.00 -21.33
N ASN A 394 12.53 -36.57 -20.76
CA ASN A 394 12.36 -35.18 -20.40
C ASN A 394 12.88 -34.93 -19.00
N LEU A 395 13.83 -33.99 -18.89
CA LEU A 395 14.29 -33.45 -17.63
C LEU A 395 13.35 -32.31 -17.24
N ASN A 396 12.81 -32.42 -16.03
CA ASN A 396 11.89 -31.42 -15.46
C ASN A 396 12.54 -30.75 -14.25
N LEU A 397 12.50 -29.42 -14.25
CA LEU A 397 12.99 -28.59 -13.18
C LEU A 397 11.85 -27.74 -12.67
N GLU A 398 11.51 -27.86 -11.38
CA GLU A 398 10.50 -27.02 -10.75
C GLU A 398 11.06 -25.62 -10.48
N GLN A 399 10.33 -24.63 -10.93
CA GLN A 399 10.48 -23.22 -10.56
C GLN A 399 9.29 -22.81 -9.68
N GLN A 400 9.35 -21.64 -9.06
CA GLN A 400 8.37 -21.18 -8.05
C GLN A 400 6.90 -21.41 -8.45
N ASN A 401 6.52 -21.28 -9.74
CA ASN A 401 5.14 -21.47 -10.23
C ASN A 401 5.08 -22.17 -11.59
N ASN A 402 6.19 -22.71 -12.09
CA ASN A 402 6.22 -23.35 -13.40
C ASN A 402 7.25 -24.47 -13.42
N THR A 403 7.14 -25.36 -14.39
CA THR A 403 8.09 -26.45 -14.62
C THR A 403 8.75 -26.26 -15.97
N ILE A 404 10.07 -26.25 -16.02
CA ILE A 404 10.81 -26.33 -17.27
C ILE A 404 10.93 -27.80 -17.64
N SER A 405 10.52 -28.18 -18.86
CA SER A 405 10.67 -29.51 -19.39
C SER A 405 11.43 -29.44 -20.71
N PHE A 406 12.46 -30.27 -20.85
CA PHE A 406 13.23 -30.35 -22.10
C PHE A 406 13.86 -31.73 -22.27
N PRO A 407 14.10 -32.19 -23.52
CA PRO A 407 14.65 -33.49 -23.79
C PRO A 407 16.14 -33.56 -23.47
N VAL A 408 16.55 -34.64 -22.81
CA VAL A 408 17.94 -34.98 -22.50
C VAL A 408 18.24 -36.43 -22.86
N LYS A 409 19.50 -36.69 -23.21
CA LYS A 409 19.99 -38.03 -23.49
C LYS A 409 20.51 -38.70 -22.22
N LEU A 410 20.11 -39.92 -21.96
CA LEU A 410 20.50 -40.67 -20.77
C LEU A 410 21.84 -41.36 -20.90
N LEU A 411 22.68 -41.21 -19.86
CA LEU A 411 23.82 -42.07 -19.58
C LEU A 411 23.63 -42.76 -18.23
N LYS A 412 23.72 -44.08 -18.16
CA LYS A 412 23.55 -44.84 -16.91
C LYS A 412 24.91 -45.17 -16.28
N ASN A 413 25.05 -44.92 -14.99
CA ASN A 413 26.26 -45.20 -14.23
C ASN A 413 25.94 -46.03 -12.97
N THR A 414 26.76 -47.06 -12.69
CA THR A 414 26.58 -47.99 -11.55
C THR A 414 26.95 -47.38 -10.18
N ASP A 415 27.78 -46.37 -10.16
CA ASP A 415 28.37 -45.80 -8.91
C ASP A 415 27.55 -44.67 -8.30
N ILE A 416 26.47 -44.27 -8.95
CA ILE A 416 25.58 -43.18 -8.59
C ILE A 416 24.31 -43.74 -7.93
N LYS A 417 23.81 -43.12 -6.85
CA LYS A 417 22.59 -43.59 -6.16
C LYS A 417 21.39 -42.64 -6.29
N GLN A 418 21.56 -41.38 -5.89
CA GLN A 418 20.49 -40.35 -5.88
C GLN A 418 20.93 -39.04 -6.53
N GLU A 419 22.11 -39.00 -7.06
CA GLU A 419 22.72 -37.86 -7.75
C GLU A 419 22.51 -37.98 -9.27
N ALA A 420 22.46 -36.83 -9.94
CA ALA A 420 22.51 -36.70 -11.38
C ALA A 420 23.60 -35.71 -11.77
N PHE A 421 24.31 -36.00 -12.85
CA PHE A 421 25.39 -35.14 -13.33
C PHE A 421 25.07 -34.61 -14.72
N LEU A 422 25.23 -33.30 -14.87
CA LEU A 422 25.06 -32.59 -16.14
C LEU A 422 26.37 -31.93 -16.58
N PRO A 423 26.56 -31.69 -17.87
CA PRO A 423 27.63 -30.82 -18.36
C PRO A 423 27.61 -29.48 -17.65
N ALA A 424 28.78 -28.94 -17.35
CA ALA A 424 28.92 -27.69 -16.56
C ALA A 424 28.09 -26.53 -17.13
N ASN A 425 28.09 -26.37 -18.46
CA ASN A 425 27.32 -25.34 -19.13
C ASN A 425 25.83 -25.49 -18.88
N LEU A 426 25.29 -26.68 -19.00
CA LEU A 426 23.87 -26.94 -18.77
C LEU A 426 23.49 -26.79 -17.30
N ALA A 427 24.32 -27.30 -16.38
CA ALA A 427 24.11 -27.13 -14.94
C ALA A 427 24.09 -25.64 -14.55
N GLY A 428 25.01 -24.84 -15.12
CA GLY A 428 25.07 -23.39 -14.89
C GLY A 428 23.88 -22.63 -15.48
N ILE A 429 23.36 -23.05 -16.63
CA ILE A 429 22.11 -22.50 -17.21
C ILE A 429 20.92 -22.81 -16.31
N LEU A 430 20.78 -24.07 -15.89
CA LEU A 430 19.67 -24.47 -15.01
C LEU A 430 19.75 -23.81 -13.64
N ASN A 431 20.94 -23.53 -13.12
CA ASN A 431 21.13 -22.80 -11.87
C ASN A 431 20.54 -21.36 -11.92
N LEU A 432 20.48 -20.77 -13.11
CA LEU A 432 19.86 -19.48 -13.32
C LEU A 432 18.36 -19.47 -12.96
N SER A 433 17.68 -20.63 -13.00
CA SER A 433 16.26 -20.79 -12.63
C SER A 433 15.94 -20.36 -11.20
N LYS A 434 16.93 -20.34 -10.30
CA LYS A 434 16.78 -19.85 -8.92
C LYS A 434 16.49 -18.36 -8.84
N GLN A 435 16.93 -17.60 -9.86
CA GLN A 435 16.84 -16.13 -9.86
C GLN A 435 16.03 -15.58 -11.04
N ARG A 436 15.97 -16.32 -12.13
CA ARG A 436 15.32 -15.92 -13.38
C ARG A 436 14.35 -16.99 -13.83
N HIS A 437 13.27 -16.58 -14.44
CA HIS A 437 12.37 -17.52 -15.08
C HIS A 437 13.00 -18.00 -16.39
N LEU A 438 13.25 -19.30 -16.48
CA LEU A 438 13.79 -19.93 -17.67
C LEU A 438 12.65 -20.64 -18.42
N THR A 439 12.70 -20.57 -19.73
CA THR A 439 11.90 -21.41 -20.63
C THR A 439 12.82 -22.05 -21.64
N TYR A 440 12.47 -23.26 -22.06
CA TYR A 440 13.14 -23.95 -23.15
C TYR A 440 12.32 -23.78 -24.42
N ASP A 441 12.93 -23.18 -25.44
CA ASP A 441 12.31 -23.03 -26.74
C ASP A 441 12.72 -24.24 -27.63
N SER A 442 11.74 -25.08 -27.98
CA SER A 442 11.96 -26.27 -28.77
C SER A 442 12.24 -26.01 -30.25
N GLN A 443 11.91 -24.81 -30.76
CA GLN A 443 12.16 -24.45 -32.16
C GLN A 443 13.60 -24.02 -32.41
N ILE A 444 14.19 -23.28 -31.48
CA ILE A 444 15.59 -22.85 -31.55
C ILE A 444 16.52 -23.70 -30.71
N GLU A 445 15.97 -24.67 -29.98
CA GLU A 445 16.67 -25.56 -29.06
C GLU A 445 17.55 -24.87 -28.01
N GLU A 446 17.14 -23.69 -27.54
CA GLU A 446 17.90 -22.89 -26.59
C GLU A 446 17.07 -22.54 -25.35
N PHE A 447 17.77 -22.26 -24.25
CA PHE A 447 17.16 -21.74 -23.03
C PHE A 447 17.04 -20.23 -23.11
N ILE A 448 15.85 -19.73 -22.87
CA ILE A 448 15.50 -18.32 -22.91
C ILE A 448 15.14 -17.87 -21.49
N ILE A 449 15.64 -16.69 -21.12
CA ILE A 449 15.21 -16.03 -19.89
C ILE A 449 13.83 -15.41 -20.16
N ALA A 450 12.81 -16.04 -19.65
CA ALA A 450 11.48 -15.47 -19.66
C ALA A 450 11.30 -14.47 -18.52
N ARG A 451 10.31 -13.61 -18.64
CA ARG A 451 9.95 -12.66 -17.58
C ARG A 451 9.38 -13.42 -16.38
N HIS A 452 9.94 -13.21 -15.21
CA HIS A 452 9.48 -13.82 -13.97
C HIS A 452 8.51 -12.88 -13.23
N GLY A 453 7.30 -12.71 -13.77
CA GLY A 453 6.31 -11.84 -13.17
C GLY A 453 6.77 -10.37 -13.05
N TYR A 454 6.13 -9.65 -12.16
CA TYR A 454 6.42 -8.24 -11.90
C TYR A 454 7.10 -8.06 -10.55
N ALA A 455 8.00 -7.10 -10.44
CA ALA A 455 8.78 -6.88 -9.23
C ALA A 455 7.98 -6.17 -8.11
N GLY A 456 6.85 -5.57 -8.46
CA GLY A 456 6.00 -4.86 -7.53
C GLY A 456 4.65 -4.50 -8.14
N PHE A 457 3.92 -3.67 -7.43
CA PHE A 457 2.63 -3.14 -7.87
C PHE A 457 2.42 -1.70 -7.37
N ARG A 458 1.46 -1.02 -7.97
CA ARG A 458 0.86 0.21 -7.48
C ARG A 458 -0.64 -0.04 -7.35
N LEU A 459 -1.17 0.12 -6.15
CA LEU A 459 -2.54 -0.19 -5.82
C LEU A 459 -3.20 1.00 -5.15
N TYR A 460 -4.48 1.23 -5.43
CA TYR A 460 -5.31 2.18 -4.72
C TYR A 460 -6.44 1.46 -3.99
N ALA A 461 -6.58 1.75 -2.70
CA ALA A 461 -7.73 1.32 -1.92
C ALA A 461 -9.02 1.98 -2.43
N ALA A 462 -10.15 1.30 -2.30
CA ALA A 462 -11.45 1.83 -2.70
C ALA A 462 -11.83 3.06 -1.87
N THR A 463 -11.66 2.98 -0.56
CA THR A 463 -11.86 4.07 0.38
C THR A 463 -10.62 4.31 1.23
N ILE A 464 -10.55 5.44 1.91
CA ILE A 464 -9.45 5.76 2.82
C ILE A 464 -9.44 4.80 4.03
N ASP A 465 -10.60 4.35 4.45
CA ASP A 465 -10.76 3.45 5.60
C ASP A 465 -10.25 2.03 5.29
N ASP A 466 -10.21 1.64 4.01
CA ASP A 466 -9.70 0.32 3.55
C ASP A 466 -8.17 0.23 3.56
N VAL A 467 -7.45 1.36 3.61
CA VAL A 467 -5.98 1.38 3.56
C VAL A 467 -5.37 0.58 4.70
N GLY A 468 -5.89 0.72 5.93
CA GLY A 468 -5.44 -0.01 7.10
C GLY A 468 -5.70 -1.51 7.02
N LEU A 469 -6.86 -1.89 6.46
CA LEU A 469 -7.23 -3.30 6.24
C LEU A 469 -6.32 -3.96 5.20
N LEU A 470 -6.08 -3.27 4.09
CA LEU A 470 -5.17 -3.75 3.04
C LEU A 470 -3.72 -3.83 3.51
N LYS A 471 -3.23 -2.86 4.31
CA LYS A 471 -1.90 -2.93 4.94
C LYS A 471 -1.77 -4.23 5.74
N SER A 472 -2.73 -4.50 6.63
CA SER A 472 -2.74 -5.72 7.45
C SER A 472 -2.84 -6.99 6.62
N PHE A 473 -3.60 -6.99 5.53
CA PHE A 473 -3.70 -8.11 4.60
C PHE A 473 -2.36 -8.41 3.93
N PHE A 474 -1.66 -7.40 3.40
CA PHE A 474 -0.37 -7.60 2.74
C PHE A 474 0.72 -8.03 3.73
N GLU A 475 0.77 -7.45 4.92
CA GLU A 475 1.74 -7.83 5.96
C GLU A 475 1.56 -9.28 6.41
N LYS A 476 0.32 -9.76 6.59
CA LYS A 476 0.01 -11.17 6.89
C LYS A 476 0.48 -12.13 5.78
N ASN A 477 0.52 -11.66 4.53
CA ASN A 477 1.04 -12.42 3.39
C ASN A 477 2.55 -12.21 3.16
N ASN A 478 3.28 -11.69 4.14
CA ASN A 478 4.71 -11.38 4.06
C ASN A 478 5.06 -10.41 2.92
N ILE A 479 4.19 -9.44 2.65
CA ILE A 479 4.41 -8.35 1.70
C ILE A 479 4.38 -7.04 2.49
N PRO A 480 5.53 -6.55 3.00
CA PRO A 480 5.59 -5.26 3.64
C PRO A 480 5.26 -4.16 2.63
N VAL A 481 4.34 -3.28 3.00
CA VAL A 481 3.85 -2.21 2.13
C VAL A 481 4.03 -0.84 2.76
N ASN A 482 4.30 0.16 1.95
CA ASN A 482 4.29 1.57 2.33
C ASN A 482 2.90 2.16 2.05
N THR A 483 2.31 2.80 3.04
CA THR A 483 0.97 3.40 2.99
C THR A 483 0.91 4.61 3.91
N GLU A 484 -0.07 5.49 3.71
CA GLU A 484 -0.41 6.56 4.65
C GLU A 484 -1.34 6.10 5.81
N ALA A 485 -1.43 4.77 6.04
CA ALA A 485 -2.34 4.19 7.05
C ALA A 485 -2.12 4.77 8.46
N GLU A 486 -0.89 5.03 8.86
CA GLU A 486 -0.58 5.62 10.17
C GLU A 486 -1.14 7.04 10.29
N ARG A 487 -0.93 7.87 9.28
CA ARG A 487 -1.49 9.23 9.23
C ARG A 487 -3.01 9.25 9.24
N ILE A 488 -3.64 8.30 8.55
CA ILE A 488 -5.11 8.14 8.56
C ILE A 488 -5.56 7.72 9.96
N GLN A 489 -4.85 6.79 10.58
CA GLN A 489 -5.14 6.33 11.93
C GLN A 489 -5.00 7.48 12.95
N ASP A 490 -3.95 8.30 12.86
CA ASP A 490 -3.74 9.46 13.74
C ASP A 490 -4.93 10.42 13.69
N VAL A 491 -5.45 10.72 12.49
CA VAL A 491 -6.64 11.58 12.34
C VAL A 491 -7.89 10.92 12.93
N THR A 492 -8.03 9.61 12.77
CA THR A 492 -9.16 8.85 13.33
C THR A 492 -9.09 8.82 14.86
N GLU A 493 -7.92 8.60 15.43
CA GLU A 493 -7.70 8.64 16.89
C GLU A 493 -7.92 10.04 17.45
N LEU A 494 -7.41 11.08 16.78
CA LEU A 494 -7.67 12.49 17.15
C LEU A 494 -9.18 12.76 17.21
N ASN A 495 -9.94 12.32 16.20
CA ASN A 495 -11.40 12.44 16.19
C ASN A 495 -12.05 11.73 17.40
N LYS A 496 -11.56 10.52 17.74
CA LYS A 496 -12.04 9.77 18.91
C LYS A 496 -11.78 10.51 20.21
N TYR A 497 -10.56 11.02 20.41
CA TYR A 497 -10.21 11.77 21.62
C TYR A 497 -10.98 13.08 21.72
N LEU A 498 -11.07 13.84 20.64
CA LEU A 498 -11.89 15.07 20.61
C LEU A 498 -13.36 14.77 20.88
N THR A 499 -13.87 13.63 20.42
CA THR A 499 -15.24 13.19 20.70
C THR A 499 -15.45 12.91 22.19
N ILE A 500 -14.51 12.23 22.83
CA ILE A 500 -14.57 11.93 24.28
C ILE A 500 -14.52 13.23 25.09
N ILE A 501 -13.58 14.12 24.77
CA ILE A 501 -13.46 15.43 25.44
C ILE A 501 -14.75 16.24 25.27
N PHE A 502 -15.30 16.27 24.06
CA PHE A 502 -16.56 16.96 23.79
C PHE A 502 -17.70 16.41 24.67
N TRP A 503 -17.86 15.08 24.73
CA TRP A 503 -18.91 14.48 25.55
C TRP A 503 -18.73 14.73 27.05
N LEU A 504 -17.49 14.77 27.55
CA LEU A 504 -17.21 15.14 28.93
C LEU A 504 -17.62 16.60 29.23
N ILE A 505 -17.23 17.54 28.37
CA ILE A 505 -17.60 18.95 28.52
C ILE A 505 -19.12 19.13 28.38
N ALA A 506 -19.72 18.46 27.40
CA ALA A 506 -21.17 18.49 27.22
C ALA A 506 -21.93 17.93 28.43
N ALA A 507 -21.45 16.83 29.01
CA ALA A 507 -22.06 16.24 30.21
C ALA A 507 -22.03 17.23 31.39
N VAL A 508 -20.88 17.87 31.64
CA VAL A 508 -20.76 18.90 32.68
C VAL A 508 -21.68 20.09 32.38
N GLY A 509 -21.71 20.57 31.15
CA GLY A 509 -22.60 21.64 30.69
C GLY A 509 -24.09 21.33 30.84
N ILE A 510 -24.50 20.11 30.48
CA ILE A 510 -25.89 19.62 30.61
C ILE A 510 -26.29 19.55 32.09
N VAL A 511 -25.46 18.94 32.94
CA VAL A 511 -25.74 18.81 34.37
C VAL A 511 -25.79 20.18 35.02
N GLY A 512 -24.80 21.04 34.76
CA GLY A 512 -24.79 22.42 35.28
C GLY A 512 -25.95 23.25 34.77
N GLY A 513 -26.26 23.20 33.48
CA GLY A 513 -27.39 23.89 32.86
C GLY A 513 -28.75 23.43 33.39
N MET A 514 -28.91 22.10 33.57
CA MET A 514 -30.14 21.54 34.19
C MET A 514 -30.29 21.97 35.63
N ALA A 515 -29.21 21.90 36.43
CA ALA A 515 -29.23 22.34 37.85
C ALA A 515 -29.56 23.85 37.96
N PHE A 516 -28.97 24.67 37.08
CA PHE A 516 -29.26 26.10 37.01
C PHE A 516 -30.72 26.36 36.66
N LEU A 517 -31.26 25.75 35.58
CA LEU A 517 -32.66 25.89 35.19
C LEU A 517 -33.61 25.44 36.30
N LEU A 518 -33.33 24.30 36.93
CA LEU A 518 -34.13 23.74 38.00
C LEU A 518 -34.17 24.72 39.22
N SER A 519 -33.00 25.18 39.68
CA SER A 519 -32.89 26.10 40.78
C SER A 519 -33.60 27.43 40.53
N SER A 520 -33.43 27.95 39.31
CA SER A 520 -34.02 29.22 38.86
C SER A 520 -35.54 29.15 38.76
N LEU A 521 -36.06 28.10 38.15
CA LEU A 521 -37.51 27.87 38.02
C LEU A 521 -38.13 27.58 39.39
N TYR A 522 -37.42 26.83 40.24
CA TYR A 522 -37.87 26.59 41.62
C TYR A 522 -38.02 27.91 42.40
N ALA A 523 -36.99 28.78 42.34
CA ALA A 523 -37.05 30.09 42.96
C ALA A 523 -38.17 31.00 42.39
N ALA A 524 -38.40 30.95 41.06
CA ALA A 524 -39.50 31.66 40.41
C ALA A 524 -40.88 31.18 40.90
N VAL A 525 -41.06 29.85 41.01
CA VAL A 525 -42.30 29.23 41.53
C VAL A 525 -42.52 29.63 43.00
N GLU A 526 -41.47 29.61 43.84
CA GLU A 526 -41.58 29.95 45.26
C GLU A 526 -41.97 31.45 45.44
N ARG A 527 -41.39 32.38 44.67
CA ARG A 527 -41.77 33.80 44.68
C ARG A 527 -43.22 34.02 44.26
N LYS A 528 -43.78 33.20 43.36
CA LYS A 528 -45.12 33.32 42.84
C LYS A 528 -46.13 32.40 43.52
N LYS A 529 -45.75 31.81 44.64
CA LYS A 529 -46.59 30.87 45.41
C LYS A 529 -47.99 31.43 45.71
N LYS A 530 -48.07 32.75 46.13
CA LYS A 530 -49.35 33.45 46.40
C LYS A 530 -50.22 33.60 45.14
N GLU A 531 -49.63 34.07 44.03
CA GLU A 531 -50.37 34.25 42.77
C GLU A 531 -50.88 32.91 42.19
N LEU A 532 -50.05 31.88 42.23
CA LEU A 532 -50.42 30.54 41.80
C LEU A 532 -51.50 29.92 42.69
N GLY A 533 -51.46 30.22 44.00
CA GLY A 533 -52.51 29.85 44.97
C GLY A 533 -53.88 30.49 44.63
N VAL A 534 -53.90 31.81 44.34
CA VAL A 534 -55.11 32.52 43.91
C VAL A 534 -55.70 31.95 42.60
N LEU A 535 -54.83 31.64 41.60
CA LEU A 535 -55.27 31.02 40.37
C LEU A 535 -55.90 29.63 40.59
N ARG A 536 -55.46 28.89 41.59
CA ARG A 536 -56.00 27.60 41.99
C ARG A 536 -57.40 27.77 42.66
N LEU A 537 -57.57 28.81 43.47
CA LEU A 537 -58.86 29.16 44.07
C LEU A 537 -59.88 29.61 43.00
N LEU A 538 -59.44 30.25 41.91
CA LEU A 538 -60.29 30.62 40.78
C LEU A 538 -60.68 29.42 39.91
N GLY A 539 -60.29 28.18 40.29
CA GLY A 539 -60.73 26.94 39.66
C GLY A 539 -59.82 26.41 38.55
N ILE A 540 -58.57 26.93 38.41
CA ILE A 540 -57.58 26.39 37.49
C ILE A 540 -57.05 25.08 38.05
N SER A 541 -57.13 23.99 37.27
CA SER A 541 -56.70 22.65 37.72
C SER A 541 -55.18 22.61 37.95
N GLY A 542 -54.73 21.84 38.95
CA GLY A 542 -53.30 21.68 39.23
C GLY A 542 -52.49 21.15 38.05
N SER A 543 -53.12 20.33 37.18
CA SER A 543 -52.48 19.83 35.94
C SER A 543 -52.23 20.90 34.88
N LEU A 544 -53.02 22.00 34.93
CA LEU A 544 -52.78 23.17 34.07
C LEU A 544 -51.67 24.07 34.63
N LEU A 545 -51.64 24.28 35.96
CA LEU A 545 -50.58 25.02 36.64
C LEU A 545 -49.21 24.31 36.54
N PHE A 546 -49.21 22.96 36.50
CA PHE A 546 -48.02 22.18 36.25
C PHE A 546 -47.32 22.55 34.90
N ARG A 547 -48.07 22.97 33.90
CA ARG A 547 -47.50 23.35 32.58
C ARG A 547 -46.85 24.74 32.55
N PHE A 548 -47.13 25.57 33.51
CA PHE A 548 -46.61 26.95 33.55
C PHE A 548 -45.08 27.01 33.60
N PRO A 549 -44.38 26.35 34.54
CA PRO A 549 -42.91 26.31 34.57
C PRO A 549 -42.33 25.61 33.34
N ILE A 550 -43.02 24.61 32.77
CA ILE A 550 -42.56 23.96 31.56
C ILE A 550 -42.57 24.91 30.36
N TYR A 551 -43.60 25.70 30.18
CA TYR A 551 -43.60 26.72 29.11
C TYR A 551 -42.53 27.77 29.34
N GLN A 552 -42.34 28.24 30.58
CA GLN A 552 -41.28 29.18 30.92
C GLN A 552 -39.89 28.60 30.57
N SER A 553 -39.61 27.36 30.95
CA SER A 553 -38.33 26.68 30.61
C SER A 553 -38.09 26.58 29.10
N ILE A 554 -39.13 26.22 28.32
CA ILE A 554 -39.02 26.15 26.86
C ILE A 554 -38.71 27.55 26.27
N PHE A 555 -39.42 28.60 26.70
CA PHE A 555 -39.18 29.95 26.17
C PHE A 555 -37.81 30.49 26.54
N ILE A 556 -37.35 30.34 27.79
CA ILE A 556 -36.03 30.76 28.25
C ILE A 556 -34.95 30.01 27.46
N THR A 557 -35.10 28.69 27.31
CA THR A 557 -34.13 27.86 26.60
C THR A 557 -34.09 28.18 25.12
N SER A 558 -35.26 28.36 24.48
CA SER A 558 -35.32 28.78 23.07
C SER A 558 -34.70 30.15 22.83
N GLY A 559 -34.96 31.13 23.71
CA GLY A 559 -34.31 32.43 23.66
C GLY A 559 -32.79 32.34 23.84
N GLY A 560 -32.31 31.53 24.80
CA GLY A 560 -30.90 31.26 25.01
C GLY A 560 -30.23 30.59 23.83
N PHE A 561 -30.93 29.62 23.21
CA PHE A 561 -30.43 28.96 22.00
C PHE A 561 -30.31 29.91 20.80
N CYS A 562 -31.31 30.80 20.58
CA CYS A 562 -31.25 31.78 19.50
C CYS A 562 -30.07 32.76 19.67
N ILE A 563 -29.82 33.24 20.91
CA ILE A 563 -28.67 34.09 21.17
C ILE A 563 -27.36 33.32 21.02
N SER A 564 -27.29 32.08 21.51
CA SER A 564 -26.12 31.21 21.35
C SER A 564 -25.81 30.93 19.89
N PHE A 565 -26.82 30.74 19.07
CA PHE A 565 -26.70 30.59 17.62
C PHE A 565 -26.09 31.85 16.97
N GLY A 566 -26.57 33.03 17.36
CA GLY A 566 -26.01 34.30 16.89
C GLY A 566 -24.54 34.46 17.27
N PHE A 567 -24.14 34.10 18.51
CA PHE A 567 -22.74 34.10 18.95
C PHE A 567 -21.92 33.08 18.17
N PHE A 568 -22.43 31.88 17.96
CA PHE A 568 -21.77 30.85 17.15
C PHE A 568 -21.48 31.36 15.75
N TRP A 569 -22.48 31.92 15.07
CA TRP A 569 -22.36 32.46 13.71
C TRP A 569 -21.31 33.56 13.60
N LEU A 570 -21.26 34.47 14.60
CA LEU A 570 -20.26 35.52 14.66
C LEU A 570 -18.84 34.94 14.83
N VAL A 571 -18.67 33.99 15.75
CA VAL A 571 -17.37 33.33 16.00
C VAL A 571 -16.95 32.47 14.80
N GLU A 572 -17.87 31.80 14.15
CA GLU A 572 -17.63 31.02 12.91
C GLU A 572 -17.02 31.92 11.82
N ILE A 573 -17.61 33.11 11.58
CA ILE A 573 -17.08 34.07 10.60
C ILE A 573 -15.67 34.53 11.00
N ILE A 574 -15.46 34.88 12.25
CA ILE A 574 -14.16 35.38 12.75
C ILE A 574 -13.09 34.29 12.57
N ILE A 575 -13.36 33.06 13.01
CA ILE A 575 -12.39 31.97 12.93
C ILE A 575 -12.05 31.65 11.46
N ASN A 576 -13.06 31.48 10.60
CA ASN A 576 -12.84 31.14 9.21
C ASN A 576 -12.11 32.27 8.45
N GLU A 577 -12.34 33.55 8.76
CA GLU A 577 -11.61 34.67 8.15
C GLU A 577 -10.16 34.76 8.64
N LEU A 578 -9.90 34.55 9.94
CA LEU A 578 -8.54 34.55 10.50
C LEU A 578 -7.66 33.47 9.88
N PHE A 579 -8.22 32.28 9.60
CA PHE A 579 -7.50 31.14 9.05
C PHE A 579 -7.60 31.02 7.53
N LYS A 580 -8.25 31.92 6.83
CA LYS A 580 -8.47 31.91 5.38
C LYS A 580 -7.18 31.74 4.55
N LYS A 581 -6.04 32.29 5.03
CA LYS A 581 -4.74 32.14 4.35
C LYS A 581 -4.17 30.71 4.42
N SER A 582 -4.57 29.94 5.42
CA SER A 582 -4.12 28.56 5.67
C SER A 582 -5.07 27.51 5.12
N LEU A 583 -6.24 27.93 4.63
CA LEU A 583 -7.30 27.09 4.12
C LEU A 583 -7.33 27.11 2.59
N LEU A 584 -7.66 25.99 1.98
CA LEU A 584 -8.01 25.93 0.56
C LEU A 584 -9.40 26.57 0.36
N SER A 585 -9.68 27.08 -0.84
CA SER A 585 -10.85 27.93 -1.15
C SER A 585 -12.24 27.36 -0.83
N LYS A 586 -12.33 26.10 -0.37
CA LYS A 586 -13.60 25.45 0.04
C LYS A 586 -13.59 24.90 1.46
N GLU A 587 -12.54 25.15 2.24
CA GLU A 587 -12.38 24.59 3.58
C GLU A 587 -12.85 25.57 4.64
N SER A 588 -13.43 25.07 5.73
CA SER A 588 -13.81 25.83 6.91
C SER A 588 -13.34 25.11 8.17
N LEU A 589 -12.67 25.83 9.08
CA LEU A 589 -12.22 25.28 10.37
C LEU A 589 -13.31 25.23 11.42
N CYS A 590 -14.31 26.07 11.30
CA CYS A 590 -15.49 26.06 12.16
C CYS A 590 -16.72 25.92 11.26
N PHE A 591 -17.40 24.80 11.38
CA PHE A 591 -18.59 24.52 10.59
C PHE A 591 -19.52 23.58 11.33
N LEU A 592 -20.80 23.86 11.29
CA LEU A 592 -21.83 22.98 11.83
C LEU A 592 -22.98 22.87 10.83
N SER A 593 -23.34 21.66 10.45
CA SER A 593 -24.46 21.44 9.51
C SER A 593 -25.79 21.76 10.18
N PHE A 594 -26.77 22.14 9.37
CA PHE A 594 -28.13 22.46 9.84
C PHE A 594 -28.76 21.32 10.65
N ASP A 595 -28.52 20.07 10.26
CA ASP A 595 -29.04 18.90 10.97
C ASP A 595 -28.54 18.83 12.42
N HIS A 596 -27.28 19.17 12.66
CA HIS A 596 -26.71 19.20 14.01
C HIS A 596 -27.35 20.32 14.86
N PHE A 597 -27.66 21.46 14.27
CA PHE A 597 -28.40 22.52 14.99
C PHE A 597 -29.79 22.04 15.41
N VAL A 598 -30.52 21.38 14.51
CA VAL A 598 -31.86 20.85 14.81
C VAL A 598 -31.78 19.79 15.92
N ILE A 599 -30.84 18.85 15.83
CA ILE A 599 -30.67 17.81 16.85
C ILE A 599 -30.31 18.44 18.21
N THR A 600 -29.38 19.39 18.21
CA THR A 600 -28.96 20.11 19.43
C THR A 600 -30.14 20.86 20.05
N TYR A 601 -30.90 21.60 19.25
CA TYR A 601 -32.10 22.31 19.72
C TYR A 601 -33.13 21.38 20.35
N LEU A 602 -33.47 20.29 19.69
CA LEU A 602 -34.43 19.30 20.21
C LEU A 602 -33.94 18.67 21.51
N SER A 603 -32.64 18.34 21.59
CA SER A 603 -32.05 17.79 22.82
C SER A 603 -32.11 18.75 23.98
N ILE A 604 -31.81 20.04 23.76
CA ILE A 604 -31.82 21.06 24.78
C ILE A 604 -33.25 21.37 25.26
N VAL A 605 -34.21 21.44 24.31
CA VAL A 605 -35.64 21.60 24.66
C VAL A 605 -36.14 20.41 25.48
N PHE A 606 -35.71 19.19 25.15
CA PHE A 606 -36.06 18.00 25.93
C PHE A 606 -35.53 18.08 27.37
N ILE A 607 -34.28 18.50 27.54
CA ILE A 607 -33.67 18.73 28.88
C ILE A 607 -34.41 19.84 29.65
N ALA A 608 -34.79 20.92 28.96
CA ALA A 608 -35.54 22.01 29.56
C ALA A 608 -36.95 21.57 30.02
N ILE A 609 -37.62 20.72 29.25
CA ILE A 609 -38.91 20.14 29.63
C ILE A 609 -38.75 19.28 30.89
N LEU A 610 -37.68 18.47 31.01
CA LEU A 610 -37.41 17.67 32.19
C LEU A 610 -37.16 18.59 33.43
N ALA A 611 -36.32 19.60 33.29
CA ALA A 611 -36.06 20.56 34.40
C ALA A 611 -37.33 21.31 34.79
N GLY A 612 -38.11 21.79 33.80
CA GLY A 612 -39.38 22.45 34.02
C GLY A 612 -40.42 21.54 34.69
N ALA A 613 -40.48 20.28 34.33
CA ALA A 613 -41.38 19.30 34.97
C ALA A 613 -40.99 18.99 36.42
N MET A 614 -39.68 18.92 36.71
CA MET A 614 -39.21 18.73 38.09
C MET A 614 -39.56 19.97 38.96
N ALA A 615 -39.36 21.18 38.47
CA ALA A 615 -39.77 22.39 39.14
C ALA A 615 -41.30 22.49 39.27
N ALA A 616 -42.04 22.10 38.24
CA ALA A 616 -43.50 22.11 38.21
C ALA A 616 -44.13 21.14 39.23
N TRP A 617 -43.46 20.05 39.58
CA TRP A 617 -43.94 19.14 40.60
C TRP A 617 -44.16 19.89 41.92
N ARG A 618 -43.33 20.85 42.26
CA ARG A 618 -43.48 21.68 43.46
C ARG A 618 -44.76 22.52 43.44
N THR A 619 -45.19 23.01 42.24
CA THR A 619 -46.43 23.79 42.12
C THR A 619 -47.69 22.99 42.45
N THR A 620 -47.67 21.68 42.27
CA THR A 620 -48.77 20.78 42.62
C THR A 620 -48.90 20.57 44.12
N CYS A 621 -47.84 20.74 44.88
CA CYS A 621 -47.80 20.59 46.33
C CYS A 621 -48.23 21.87 47.08
N ILE A 622 -48.51 22.99 46.41
CA ILE A 622 -48.94 24.26 47.05
C ILE A 622 -50.40 24.07 47.50
N GLU A 623 -50.61 24.12 48.84
CA GLU A 623 -51.98 24.19 49.39
C GLU A 623 -52.50 25.61 49.33
N PRO A 624 -53.69 25.84 48.67
CA PRO A 624 -54.19 27.21 48.47
C PRO A 624 -54.44 27.99 49.77
N ALA A 625 -54.84 27.29 50.83
CA ALA A 625 -55.08 27.90 52.13
C ALA A 625 -53.82 28.35 52.83
N GLU A 626 -52.72 27.60 52.70
CA GLU A 626 -51.42 27.91 53.28
C GLU A 626 -50.70 29.02 52.55
N ALA A 627 -50.81 29.10 51.22
CA ALA A 627 -50.22 30.13 50.39
C ALA A 627 -50.75 31.55 50.66
N ILE A 628 -51.94 31.70 51.24
CA ILE A 628 -52.54 32.99 51.60
C ILE A 628 -52.32 33.35 53.06
N ARG A 629 -52.02 32.37 53.93
CA ARG A 629 -51.85 32.53 55.37
C ARG A 629 -50.42 32.88 55.78
N ASP A 630 -49.43 32.67 54.91
CA ASP A 630 -48.06 33.07 55.15
C ASP A 630 -47.90 34.60 54.99
N GLU A 631 -48.24 35.40 56.06
CA GLU A 631 -47.76 36.71 56.32
C GLU A 631 -46.66 36.69 57.35
#